data_ae2b679d6088fd4c88d8cc11ab15679d
#
_entry.id   ae2b679d6088fd4c88d8cc11ab15679d
#
_cell.length_a   1.000
_cell.length_b   1.000
_cell.length_c   1.000
_cell.angle_alpha   90.00
_cell.angle_beta   90.00
_cell.angle_gamma   90.00
#
_symmetry.space_group_name_H-M   'P 1'
#
loop_
_entity.id
_entity.type
_entity.pdbx_description
1 polymer ?
#
loop_
_entity_poly.entity_id
_entity_poly.type
_entity_poly.pdbx_seq_one_letter_code
_entity_poly.pdbx_strand_id
1 'polypeptide(L)'
;GFSLTSPPSIYKNIVITGGNNGEASPSYGLYGDIRGWDARTGQLLWSFHTVPRPGEAGVETWENESWKNRSGTNVWSFFTIDTERGIVYAPIGAPTSDYYGGDRKGANLYGNSVVALDAATGRLKWHRQVVHHDLWDYDVPAAPILVDVKRNGRTIPAVAVMTKMALVFILDRVTGEPIFGVEERPVPQSSVPGEASWPTQPFPLKPAPLARNTFDPAKDFYTLTPDHAAYCKELWETNAMFTKGPYTPPGVDGTMVTFPSTLGGGNWSGFS
;
A
#
# COMPACT_ATOMS: atom_id res chain seq x y z
N GLY A 1 -6.35 -1.74 -19.78
CA GLY A 1 -6.09 -3.15 -20.08
C GLY A 1 -5.36 -3.86 -18.96
N PHE A 2 -5.26 -5.17 -19.03
CA PHE A 2 -4.48 -5.97 -18.08
C PHE A 2 -3.09 -6.22 -18.65
N SER A 3 -2.05 -6.09 -17.82
CA SER A 3 -0.68 -6.42 -18.19
C SER A 3 0.04 -7.14 -17.05
N LEU A 4 1.03 -7.95 -17.38
CA LEU A 4 1.92 -8.61 -16.42
C LEU A 4 3.20 -7.76 -16.33
N THR A 5 3.19 -6.76 -15.47
CA THR A 5 4.35 -5.91 -15.22
C THR A 5 5.25 -6.45 -14.10
N SER A 6 4.66 -7.25 -13.20
CA SER A 6 5.41 -7.92 -12.14
C SER A 6 6.14 -9.14 -12.68
N PRO A 7 7.42 -9.33 -12.38
CA PRO A 7 8.09 -10.59 -12.63
C PRO A 7 7.38 -11.72 -11.89
N PRO A 8 7.16 -12.88 -12.53
CA PRO A 8 6.62 -14.04 -11.86
C PRO A 8 7.59 -14.57 -10.81
N SER A 9 7.06 -15.08 -9.71
CA SER A 9 7.83 -15.78 -8.68
C SER A 9 7.58 -17.28 -8.78
N ILE A 10 8.56 -18.09 -8.41
CA ILE A 10 8.48 -19.54 -8.56
C ILE A 10 8.61 -20.22 -7.20
N TYR A 11 7.63 -21.06 -6.88
CA TYR A 11 7.67 -21.96 -5.75
C TYR A 11 7.49 -23.40 -6.22
N LYS A 12 8.57 -24.21 -6.14
CA LYS A 12 8.59 -25.59 -6.69
C LYS A 12 8.22 -25.59 -8.18
N ASN A 13 7.08 -26.19 -8.53
CA ASN A 13 6.53 -26.24 -9.88
C ASN A 13 5.37 -25.24 -10.11
N ILE A 14 5.23 -24.25 -9.25
CA ILE A 14 4.16 -23.24 -9.33
C ILE A 14 4.77 -21.91 -9.74
N VAL A 15 4.25 -21.32 -10.81
CA VAL A 15 4.53 -19.94 -11.23
C VAL A 15 3.46 -19.04 -10.64
N ILE A 16 3.86 -18.08 -9.78
CA ILE A 16 2.96 -17.16 -9.11
C ILE A 16 3.02 -15.82 -9.84
N THR A 17 1.87 -15.30 -10.24
CA THR A 17 1.75 -14.06 -11.00
C THR A 17 0.85 -13.05 -10.30
N GLY A 18 1.27 -11.80 -10.33
CA GLY A 18 0.42 -10.63 -10.14
C GLY A 18 0.14 -9.94 -11.46
N GLY A 19 -0.21 -8.68 -11.44
CA GLY A 19 -0.42 -7.92 -12.67
C GLY A 19 -0.72 -6.45 -12.42
N ASN A 20 -0.73 -5.68 -13.49
CA ASN A 20 -1.21 -4.31 -13.53
C ASN A 20 -2.51 -4.28 -14.33
N ASN A 21 -3.58 -3.80 -13.74
CA ASN A 21 -4.93 -3.79 -14.32
C ASN A 21 -5.48 -2.39 -14.56
N GLY A 22 -4.61 -1.39 -14.52
CA GLY A 22 -4.93 0.00 -14.80
C GLY A 22 -5.46 0.77 -13.60
N GLU A 23 -5.11 2.03 -13.57
CA GLU A 23 -5.36 2.99 -12.49
C GLU A 23 -6.26 4.14 -12.97
N ALA A 24 -6.54 4.20 -14.27
CA ALA A 24 -7.28 5.28 -14.87
C ALA A 24 -8.79 5.21 -14.56
N SER A 25 -9.39 6.37 -14.42
CA SER A 25 -10.86 6.52 -14.41
C SER A 25 -11.47 6.12 -15.76
N PRO A 26 -12.61 5.40 -15.78
CA PRO A 26 -13.39 4.97 -14.63
C PRO A 26 -12.68 3.87 -13.84
N SER A 27 -12.97 3.82 -12.54
CA SER A 27 -12.39 2.87 -11.59
C SER A 27 -12.75 1.40 -11.84
N TYR A 28 -13.35 1.12 -12.97
CA TYR A 28 -13.85 -0.19 -13.35
C TYR A 28 -12.87 -0.90 -14.27
N GLY A 29 -12.62 -2.14 -13.98
CA GLY A 29 -11.69 -2.92 -14.78
C GLY A 29 -11.57 -4.37 -14.34
N LEU A 30 -10.51 -5.00 -14.80
CA LEU A 30 -10.17 -6.36 -14.42
C LEU A 30 -9.63 -6.36 -12.99
N TYR A 31 -9.96 -7.39 -12.25
CA TYR A 31 -9.45 -7.59 -10.90
C TYR A 31 -7.96 -7.93 -10.89
N GLY A 32 -7.25 -7.45 -9.87
CA GLY A 32 -5.82 -7.63 -9.67
C GLY A 32 -5.42 -8.97 -9.03
N ASP A 33 -6.23 -10.03 -9.22
CA ASP A 33 -6.06 -11.31 -8.55
C ASP A 33 -4.66 -11.91 -8.69
N ILE A 34 -4.17 -12.53 -7.61
CA ILE A 34 -2.92 -13.30 -7.61
C ILE A 34 -3.24 -14.72 -8.04
N ARG A 35 -2.43 -15.29 -8.94
CA ARG A 35 -2.67 -16.62 -9.49
C ARG A 35 -1.43 -17.51 -9.42
N GLY A 36 -1.65 -18.78 -9.12
CA GLY A 36 -0.64 -19.83 -9.18
C GLY A 36 -0.93 -20.78 -10.34
N TRP A 37 0.08 -21.02 -11.17
CA TRP A 37 0.00 -21.81 -12.38
C TRP A 37 0.95 -22.99 -12.31
N ASP A 38 0.55 -24.16 -12.79
CA ASP A 38 1.49 -25.28 -12.97
C ASP A 38 2.52 -24.92 -14.04
N ALA A 39 3.81 -24.95 -13.67
CA ALA A 39 4.90 -24.55 -14.55
C ALA A 39 5.11 -25.46 -15.78
N ARG A 40 4.57 -26.68 -15.77
CA ARG A 40 4.72 -27.66 -16.85
C ARG A 40 3.55 -27.64 -17.82
N THR A 41 2.34 -27.47 -17.28
CA THR A 41 1.11 -27.59 -18.07
C THR A 41 0.47 -26.22 -18.38
N GLY A 42 0.83 -25.18 -17.65
CA GLY A 42 0.19 -23.87 -17.72
C GLY A 42 -1.22 -23.85 -17.10
N GLN A 43 -1.64 -24.92 -16.43
CA GLN A 43 -2.95 -24.98 -15.79
C GLN A 43 -3.00 -24.05 -14.57
N LEU A 44 -4.12 -23.32 -14.41
CA LEU A 44 -4.41 -22.55 -13.21
C LEU A 44 -4.65 -23.53 -12.05
N LEU A 45 -3.84 -23.42 -10.99
CA LEU A 45 -3.96 -24.23 -9.77
C LEU A 45 -4.78 -23.54 -8.69
N TRP A 46 -4.57 -22.24 -8.52
CA TRP A 46 -5.29 -21.44 -7.52
C TRP A 46 -5.34 -19.96 -7.91
N SER A 47 -6.32 -19.25 -7.33
CA SER A 47 -6.44 -17.79 -7.40
C SER A 47 -6.75 -17.23 -6.04
N PHE A 48 -6.12 -16.12 -5.69
CA PHE A 48 -6.47 -15.30 -4.52
C PHE A 48 -7.08 -14.00 -5.00
N HIS A 49 -8.29 -13.70 -4.54
CA HIS A 49 -9.00 -12.47 -4.90
C HIS A 49 -8.51 -11.32 -4.05
N THR A 50 -7.82 -10.38 -4.67
CA THR A 50 -7.29 -9.18 -4.00
C THR A 50 -8.39 -8.17 -3.65
N VAL A 51 -9.48 -8.17 -4.43
CA VAL A 51 -10.76 -7.58 -4.06
C VAL A 51 -11.71 -8.72 -3.75
N PRO A 52 -12.12 -8.91 -2.49
CA PRO A 52 -12.94 -10.05 -2.07
C PRO A 52 -14.29 -10.11 -2.81
N ARG A 53 -14.79 -11.32 -3.00
CA ARG A 53 -16.08 -11.60 -3.61
C ARG A 53 -17.13 -11.88 -2.54
N PRO A 54 -18.44 -11.86 -2.86
CA PRO A 54 -19.51 -12.25 -1.92
C PRO A 54 -19.24 -13.60 -1.25
N GLY A 55 -19.28 -13.60 0.08
CA GLY A 55 -18.98 -14.79 0.90
C GLY A 55 -17.51 -14.95 1.29
N GLU A 56 -16.60 -14.12 0.79
CA GLU A 56 -15.21 -14.10 1.20
C GLU A 56 -14.97 -13.06 2.31
N ALA A 57 -14.02 -13.36 3.19
CA ALA A 57 -13.61 -12.43 4.26
C ALA A 57 -13.03 -11.13 3.65
N GLY A 58 -13.44 -10.00 4.19
CA GLY A 58 -13.02 -8.68 3.73
C GLY A 58 -13.99 -8.00 2.76
N VAL A 59 -14.98 -8.71 2.19
CA VAL A 59 -15.97 -8.11 1.29
C VAL A 59 -16.80 -7.02 2.00
N GLU A 60 -17.03 -7.18 3.28
CA GLU A 60 -17.76 -6.23 4.15
C GLU A 60 -17.02 -4.87 4.28
N THR A 61 -15.74 -4.82 3.94
CA THR A 61 -14.94 -3.59 3.94
C THR A 61 -15.12 -2.73 2.68
N TRP A 62 -15.94 -3.19 1.75
CA TRP A 62 -16.31 -2.52 0.50
C TRP A 62 -17.80 -2.16 0.55
N GLU A 63 -18.13 -1.02 1.13
CA GLU A 63 -19.51 -0.58 1.30
C GLU A 63 -20.21 -0.37 -0.05
N ASN A 64 -21.53 -0.53 -0.05
CA ASN A 64 -22.41 -0.34 -1.22
C ASN A 64 -21.98 -1.16 -2.45
N GLU A 65 -21.48 -2.37 -2.22
CA GLU A 65 -21.03 -3.28 -3.28
C GLU A 65 -19.91 -2.69 -4.18
N SER A 66 -19.14 -1.74 -3.66
CA SER A 66 -18.07 -1.05 -4.40
C SER A 66 -16.91 -1.97 -4.82
N TRP A 67 -16.92 -3.23 -4.38
CA TRP A 67 -16.05 -4.29 -4.87
C TRP A 67 -16.35 -4.70 -6.32
N LYS A 68 -17.55 -4.41 -6.84
CA LYS A 68 -17.96 -4.79 -8.21
C LYS A 68 -17.11 -4.06 -9.25
N ASN A 69 -16.48 -4.84 -10.14
CA ASN A 69 -15.66 -4.31 -11.24
C ASN A 69 -14.53 -3.35 -10.82
N ARG A 70 -14.07 -3.45 -9.56
CA ARG A 70 -13.00 -2.57 -9.05
C ARG A 70 -11.65 -3.02 -9.58
N SER A 71 -10.92 -2.12 -10.22
CA SER A 71 -9.52 -2.29 -10.60
C SER A 71 -8.56 -1.74 -9.53
N GLY A 72 -7.27 -1.73 -9.80
CA GLY A 72 -6.26 -1.53 -8.76
C GLY A 72 -6.15 -2.77 -7.88
N THR A 73 -5.76 -2.58 -6.63
CA THR A 73 -5.69 -3.67 -5.64
C THR A 73 -4.93 -4.87 -6.20
N ASN A 74 -3.77 -4.61 -6.77
CA ASN A 74 -3.00 -5.58 -7.54
C ASN A 74 -1.55 -5.65 -7.06
N VAL A 75 -0.85 -6.71 -7.41
CA VAL A 75 0.60 -6.80 -7.20
C VAL A 75 1.30 -6.40 -8.49
N TRP A 76 1.70 -5.16 -8.60
CA TRP A 76 2.41 -4.62 -9.76
C TRP A 76 3.94 -4.58 -9.57
N SER A 77 4.41 -4.89 -8.36
CA SER A 77 5.80 -4.99 -7.94
C SER A 77 6.22 -6.47 -7.83
N PHE A 78 7.09 -6.80 -6.87
CA PHE A 78 7.70 -8.12 -6.74
C PHE A 78 7.12 -8.87 -5.53
N PHE A 79 6.88 -10.17 -5.71
CA PHE A 79 6.63 -11.08 -4.60
C PHE A 79 7.91 -11.46 -3.89
N THR A 80 7.79 -11.87 -2.63
CA THR A 80 8.88 -12.52 -1.90
C THR A 80 8.41 -13.88 -1.38
N ILE A 81 9.23 -14.90 -1.52
CA ILE A 81 8.88 -16.26 -1.12
C ILE A 81 9.83 -16.76 -0.03
N ASP A 82 9.27 -17.14 1.11
CA ASP A 82 9.93 -17.99 2.10
C ASP A 82 9.80 -19.46 1.65
N THR A 83 10.79 -19.95 0.97
CA THR A 83 10.77 -21.32 0.41
C THR A 83 10.78 -22.40 1.46
N GLU A 84 11.35 -22.15 2.64
CA GLU A 84 11.40 -23.10 3.76
C GLU A 84 10.01 -23.28 4.37
N ARG A 85 9.25 -22.16 4.50
CA ARG A 85 7.92 -22.17 5.10
C ARG A 85 6.81 -22.33 4.07
N GLY A 86 7.13 -22.22 2.79
CA GLY A 86 6.14 -22.25 1.71
C GLY A 86 5.17 -21.08 1.74
N ILE A 87 5.65 -19.88 2.09
CA ILE A 87 4.84 -18.68 2.19
C ILE A 87 5.27 -17.68 1.12
N VAL A 88 4.30 -17.15 0.36
CA VAL A 88 4.51 -16.01 -0.54
C VAL A 88 3.94 -14.75 0.10
N TYR A 89 4.73 -13.69 0.15
CA TYR A 89 4.34 -12.36 0.61
C TYR A 89 4.10 -11.48 -0.60
N ALA A 90 2.87 -10.99 -0.71
CA ALA A 90 2.41 -10.18 -1.83
C ALA A 90 2.14 -8.74 -1.36
N PRO A 91 2.87 -7.75 -1.87
CA PRO A 91 2.61 -6.34 -1.60
C PRO A 91 1.51 -5.85 -2.54
N ILE A 92 0.32 -5.58 -1.98
CA ILE A 92 -0.86 -5.18 -2.76
C ILE A 92 -0.95 -3.66 -2.79
N GLY A 93 -1.14 -3.11 -3.98
CA GLY A 93 -1.32 -1.70 -4.25
C GLY A 93 -2.70 -1.15 -3.89
N ALA A 94 -2.88 0.14 -4.16
CA ALA A 94 -4.10 0.88 -3.89
C ALA A 94 -5.27 0.42 -4.76
N PRO A 95 -6.53 0.59 -4.28
CA PRO A 95 -7.70 0.48 -5.13
C PRO A 95 -7.86 1.73 -5.99
N THR A 96 -8.36 1.59 -7.21
CA THR A 96 -8.74 2.76 -8.02
C THR A 96 -10.01 3.44 -7.49
N SER A 97 -10.19 4.75 -7.62
CA SER A 97 -9.24 5.72 -8.17
C SER A 97 -8.24 6.12 -7.10
N ASP A 98 -7.04 6.51 -7.52
CA ASP A 98 -5.90 6.75 -6.64
C ASP A 98 -6.11 7.91 -5.66
N TYR A 99 -6.80 8.96 -6.11
CA TYR A 99 -6.94 10.22 -5.34
C TYR A 99 -8.39 10.55 -4.95
N TYR A 100 -9.30 9.60 -5.11
CA TYR A 100 -10.70 9.73 -4.70
C TYR A 100 -11.29 8.39 -4.27
N GLY A 101 -11.88 8.34 -3.08
CA GLY A 101 -12.46 7.13 -2.48
C GLY A 101 -13.97 7.19 -2.24
N GLY A 102 -14.66 8.28 -2.63
CA GLY A 102 -16.06 8.47 -2.32
C GLY A 102 -17.00 7.42 -2.95
N ASP A 103 -16.55 6.73 -3.99
CA ASP A 103 -17.27 5.64 -4.67
C ASP A 103 -16.92 4.23 -4.12
N ARG A 104 -16.02 4.14 -3.12
CA ARG A 104 -15.55 2.89 -2.52
C ARG A 104 -15.38 2.97 -1.01
N LYS A 105 -16.39 3.47 -0.31
CA LYS A 105 -16.34 3.63 1.15
C LYS A 105 -15.99 2.31 1.85
N GLY A 106 -15.42 2.43 3.06
CA GLY A 106 -14.91 1.32 3.84
C GLY A 106 -13.39 1.20 3.79
N ALA A 107 -12.80 0.24 4.48
CA ALA A 107 -11.35 0.06 4.56
C ALA A 107 -10.71 -0.49 3.27
N ASN A 108 -11.51 -1.09 2.38
CA ASN A 108 -11.13 -1.63 1.07
C ASN A 108 -10.05 -2.74 1.11
N LEU A 109 -10.26 -3.78 1.94
CA LEU A 109 -9.38 -4.96 1.92
C LEU A 109 -9.43 -5.69 0.55
N TYR A 110 -8.30 -6.15 -0.02
CA TYR A 110 -6.96 -6.14 0.56
C TYR A 110 -6.07 -5.04 -0.04
N GLY A 111 -6.64 -3.93 -0.49
CA GLY A 111 -5.86 -2.77 -0.93
C GLY A 111 -4.86 -2.32 0.13
N ASN A 112 -3.69 -1.84 -0.30
CA ASN A 112 -2.63 -1.31 0.55
C ASN A 112 -2.21 -2.26 1.68
N SER A 113 -2.14 -3.55 1.35
CA SER A 113 -1.82 -4.60 2.31
C SER A 113 -0.61 -5.41 1.88
N VAL A 114 0.09 -5.98 2.86
CA VAL A 114 0.86 -7.19 2.60
C VAL A 114 0.01 -8.40 2.96
N VAL A 115 -0.14 -9.34 2.05
CA VAL A 115 -0.79 -10.63 2.31
C VAL A 115 0.23 -11.76 2.26
N ALA A 116 0.12 -12.68 3.21
CA ALA A 116 0.89 -13.91 3.23
C ALA A 116 -0.01 -15.07 2.82
N LEU A 117 0.33 -15.69 1.71
CA LEU A 117 -0.41 -16.83 1.18
C LEU A 117 0.42 -18.11 1.30
N ASP A 118 -0.23 -19.23 1.49
CA ASP A 118 0.38 -20.52 1.25
C ASP A 118 0.73 -20.64 -0.24
N ALA A 119 2.01 -20.77 -0.55
CA ALA A 119 2.50 -20.72 -1.92
C ALA A 119 2.03 -21.91 -2.77
N ALA A 120 1.64 -23.02 -2.15
CA ALA A 120 1.16 -24.20 -2.87
C ALA A 120 -0.33 -24.12 -3.21
N THR A 121 -1.13 -23.44 -2.39
CA THR A 121 -2.60 -23.49 -2.45
C THR A 121 -3.26 -22.13 -2.64
N GLY A 122 -2.53 -21.01 -2.50
CA GLY A 122 -3.08 -19.65 -2.54
C GLY A 122 -3.93 -19.28 -1.31
N ARG A 123 -4.00 -20.15 -0.28
CA ARG A 123 -4.80 -19.87 0.91
C ARG A 123 -4.17 -18.77 1.75
N LEU A 124 -5.00 -17.78 2.16
CA LEU A 124 -4.58 -16.70 3.06
C LEU A 124 -4.13 -17.29 4.41
N LYS A 125 -2.93 -16.92 4.84
CA LYS A 125 -2.41 -17.20 6.18
C LYS A 125 -2.65 -16.03 7.11
N TRP A 126 -2.28 -14.84 6.65
CA TRP A 126 -2.52 -13.58 7.34
C TRP A 126 -2.44 -12.40 6.35
N HIS A 127 -2.95 -11.26 6.75
CA HIS A 127 -2.75 -9.99 6.06
C HIS A 127 -2.51 -8.87 7.06
N ARG A 128 -1.86 -7.80 6.59
CA ARG A 128 -1.71 -6.54 7.33
C ARG A 128 -1.96 -5.39 6.37
N GLN A 129 -3.05 -4.66 6.59
CA GLN A 129 -3.29 -3.42 5.87
C GLN A 129 -2.43 -2.31 6.49
N VAL A 130 -1.72 -1.57 5.65
CA VAL A 130 -0.76 -0.53 6.06
C VAL A 130 -1.21 0.88 5.67
N VAL A 131 -2.28 0.99 4.90
CA VAL A 131 -3.05 2.22 4.64
C VAL A 131 -4.52 1.82 4.54
N HIS A 132 -5.38 2.43 5.36
CA HIS A 132 -6.82 2.24 5.30
C HIS A 132 -7.43 3.23 4.34
N HIS A 133 -8.35 2.79 3.47
CA HIS A 133 -9.11 3.66 2.56
C HIS A 133 -8.21 4.69 1.87
N ASP A 134 -7.33 4.22 1.03
CA ASP A 134 -6.29 5.05 0.41
C ASP A 134 -6.88 6.14 -0.48
N LEU A 135 -6.41 7.38 -0.31
CA LEU A 135 -6.75 8.57 -1.07
C LEU A 135 -5.52 9.26 -1.68
N TRP A 136 -4.37 8.59 -1.64
CA TRP A 136 -3.06 9.18 -1.93
C TRP A 136 -2.23 8.39 -2.92
N ASP A 137 -2.71 7.24 -3.37
CA ASP A 137 -1.90 6.26 -4.12
C ASP A 137 -0.69 5.78 -3.28
N TYR A 138 -0.95 5.49 -1.99
CA TYR A 138 0.09 5.05 -1.05
C TYR A 138 0.27 3.53 -1.03
N ASP A 139 0.51 2.98 -2.20
CA ASP A 139 0.79 1.57 -2.42
C ASP A 139 1.79 0.95 -1.42
N VAL A 140 1.82 -0.37 -1.42
CA VAL A 140 2.97 -1.17 -0.97
C VAL A 140 3.83 -1.49 -2.21
N PRO A 141 4.77 -0.60 -2.60
CA PRO A 141 5.36 -0.64 -3.93
C PRO A 141 6.60 -1.52 -4.02
N ALA A 142 7.16 -1.94 -2.88
CA ALA A 142 8.43 -2.65 -2.82
C ALA A 142 8.25 -4.11 -2.45
N ALA A 143 9.14 -4.97 -2.95
CA ALA A 143 9.22 -6.34 -2.51
C ALA A 143 9.40 -6.42 -0.98
N PRO A 144 8.57 -7.18 -0.25
CA PRO A 144 8.84 -7.46 1.16
C PRO A 144 10.19 -8.14 1.36
N ILE A 145 10.95 -7.77 2.40
CA ILE A 145 12.29 -8.31 2.65
C ILE A 145 12.24 -9.29 3.83
N LEU A 146 12.78 -10.50 3.62
CA LEU A 146 12.93 -11.47 4.69
C LEU A 146 14.16 -11.13 5.53
N VAL A 147 13.96 -10.95 6.82
CA VAL A 147 15.00 -10.61 7.80
C VAL A 147 14.82 -11.44 9.07
N ASP A 148 15.87 -11.54 9.86
CA ASP A 148 15.81 -12.12 11.20
C ASP A 148 16.05 -11.03 12.25
N VAL A 149 15.05 -10.81 13.12
CA VAL A 149 15.11 -9.81 14.17
C VAL A 149 15.54 -10.45 15.49
N LYS A 150 16.64 -9.97 16.07
CA LYS A 150 17.05 -10.36 17.42
C LYS A 150 16.35 -9.48 18.45
N ARG A 151 15.51 -10.07 19.30
CA ARG A 151 14.79 -9.37 20.36
C ARG A 151 14.64 -10.24 21.60
N ASN A 152 15.00 -9.69 22.76
CA ASN A 152 14.91 -10.38 24.05
C ASN A 152 15.58 -11.77 24.05
N GLY A 153 16.77 -11.88 23.45
CA GLY A 153 17.53 -13.12 23.35
C GLY A 153 16.99 -14.17 22.36
N ARG A 154 15.94 -13.82 21.61
CA ARG A 154 15.33 -14.69 20.57
C ARG A 154 15.55 -14.13 19.18
N THR A 155 15.74 -15.02 18.22
CA THR A 155 15.69 -14.69 16.80
C THR A 155 14.27 -14.92 16.30
N ILE A 156 13.65 -13.87 15.77
CA ILE A 156 12.28 -13.89 15.23
C ILE A 156 12.40 -13.78 13.71
N PRO A 157 11.92 -14.77 12.94
CA PRO A 157 11.85 -14.65 11.50
C PRO A 157 10.82 -13.57 11.15
N ALA A 158 11.27 -12.54 10.43
CA ALA A 158 10.47 -11.36 10.14
C ALA A 158 10.40 -11.07 8.65
N VAL A 159 9.39 -10.32 8.27
CA VAL A 159 9.26 -9.68 6.95
C VAL A 159 9.14 -8.18 7.13
N ALA A 160 10.01 -7.42 6.47
CA ALA A 160 9.98 -5.97 6.44
C ALA A 160 9.23 -5.49 5.19
N VAL A 161 8.32 -4.55 5.38
CA VAL A 161 7.45 -4.01 4.33
C VAL A 161 7.54 -2.49 4.35
N MET A 162 7.92 -1.88 3.23
CA MET A 162 8.02 -0.43 3.07
C MET A 162 6.84 0.11 2.27
N THR A 163 6.33 1.26 2.68
CA THR A 163 5.23 1.98 2.03
C THR A 163 5.72 3.22 1.30
N LYS A 164 4.89 3.81 0.43
CA LYS A 164 5.16 5.12 -0.18
C LYS A 164 5.30 6.24 0.85
N MET A 165 4.75 6.10 2.05
CA MET A 165 4.98 7.02 3.18
C MET A 165 6.38 6.88 3.82
N ALA A 166 7.26 6.04 3.28
CA ALA A 166 8.55 5.69 3.87
C ALA A 166 8.45 5.10 5.29
N LEU A 167 7.30 4.56 5.64
CA LEU A 167 7.09 3.79 6.86
C LEU A 167 7.49 2.34 6.61
N VAL A 168 8.22 1.75 7.57
CA VAL A 168 8.63 0.35 7.50
C VAL A 168 7.94 -0.45 8.58
N PHE A 169 7.11 -1.41 8.16
CA PHE A 169 6.46 -2.36 9.06
C PHE A 169 7.31 -3.63 9.14
N ILE A 170 7.70 -4.02 10.34
CA ILE A 170 8.47 -5.25 10.58
C ILE A 170 7.55 -6.23 11.29
N LEU A 171 7.14 -7.26 10.56
CA LEU A 171 6.12 -8.22 10.96
C LEU A 171 6.74 -9.60 11.20
N ASP A 172 6.22 -10.34 12.16
CA ASP A 172 6.51 -11.76 12.28
C ASP A 172 6.10 -12.49 10.99
N ARG A 173 7.00 -13.25 10.42
CA ARG A 173 6.85 -13.90 9.11
C ARG A 173 5.72 -14.92 9.06
N VAL A 174 5.41 -15.52 10.21
CA VAL A 174 4.43 -16.60 10.33
C VAL A 174 3.04 -16.08 10.71
N THR A 175 2.98 -15.07 11.60
CA THR A 175 1.73 -14.60 12.19
C THR A 175 1.25 -13.26 11.64
N GLY A 176 2.13 -12.46 11.03
CA GLY A 176 1.83 -11.10 10.59
C GLY A 176 1.78 -10.07 11.73
N GLU A 177 2.10 -10.46 12.96
CA GLU A 177 2.09 -9.56 14.09
C GLU A 177 3.27 -8.58 14.05
N PRO A 178 3.04 -7.27 14.30
CA PRO A 178 4.10 -6.27 14.32
C PRO A 178 5.10 -6.51 15.46
N ILE A 179 6.38 -6.74 15.13
CA ILE A 179 7.41 -7.05 16.12
C ILE A 179 7.68 -5.86 17.06
N PHE A 180 7.59 -4.64 16.53
CA PHE A 180 7.85 -3.41 17.30
C PHE A 180 6.57 -2.65 17.67
N GLY A 181 5.41 -3.19 17.33
CA GLY A 181 4.11 -2.55 17.55
C GLY A 181 3.74 -1.57 16.43
N VAL A 182 2.44 -1.34 16.32
CA VAL A 182 1.79 -0.36 15.42
C VAL A 182 0.74 0.38 16.23
N GLU A 183 0.64 1.68 16.02
CA GLU A 183 -0.34 2.56 16.66
C GLU A 183 -1.27 3.14 15.61
N GLU A 184 -2.57 3.05 15.85
CA GLU A 184 -3.57 3.76 15.07
C GLU A 184 -3.62 5.22 15.49
N ARG A 185 -3.29 6.14 14.59
CA ARG A 185 -3.28 7.59 14.87
C ARG A 185 -4.34 8.30 14.06
N PRO A 186 -5.09 9.24 14.67
CA PRO A 186 -6.02 10.10 13.94
C PRO A 186 -5.31 10.84 12.79
N VAL A 187 -5.99 10.96 11.66
CA VAL A 187 -5.49 11.66 10.47
C VAL A 187 -6.47 12.73 10.00
N PRO A 188 -5.99 13.70 9.20
CA PRO A 188 -6.86 14.74 8.65
C PRO A 188 -8.01 14.15 7.84
N GLN A 189 -9.20 14.74 7.99
CA GLN A 189 -10.39 14.30 7.27
C GLN A 189 -10.52 15.07 5.95
N SER A 190 -11.00 14.38 4.90
CA SER A 190 -11.31 14.98 3.60
C SER A 190 -12.48 15.95 3.70
N SER A 191 -12.39 17.05 2.96
CA SER A 191 -13.49 17.99 2.74
C SER A 191 -14.13 17.84 1.34
N VAL A 192 -13.68 16.87 0.57
CA VAL A 192 -14.21 16.62 -0.78
C VAL A 192 -15.63 16.04 -0.69
N PRO A 193 -16.62 16.61 -1.39
CA PRO A 193 -17.99 16.13 -1.34
C PRO A 193 -18.11 14.64 -1.72
N GLY A 194 -18.80 13.87 -0.88
CA GLY A 194 -19.01 12.43 -1.08
C GLY A 194 -17.90 11.52 -0.59
N GLU A 195 -16.72 12.08 -0.28
CA GLU A 195 -15.59 11.32 0.27
C GLU A 195 -15.60 11.35 1.81
N ALA A 196 -14.97 10.34 2.41
CA ALA A 196 -14.71 10.29 3.83
C ALA A 196 -13.39 9.56 4.07
N SER A 197 -12.40 10.27 4.63
CA SER A 197 -11.16 9.63 5.05
C SER A 197 -11.41 8.58 6.12
N TRP A 198 -10.61 7.50 6.15
CA TRP A 198 -10.60 6.63 7.31
C TRP A 198 -10.13 7.40 8.54
N PRO A 199 -10.75 7.21 9.72
CA PRO A 199 -10.48 8.07 10.89
C PRO A 199 -9.03 8.04 11.37
N THR A 200 -8.36 6.90 11.24
CA THR A 200 -7.00 6.66 11.69
C THR A 200 -6.16 5.99 10.61
N GLN A 201 -4.85 6.04 10.76
CA GLN A 201 -3.92 5.26 9.94
C GLN A 201 -2.89 4.58 10.82
N PRO A 202 -2.36 3.41 10.40
CA PRO A 202 -1.38 2.65 11.15
C PRO A 202 0.02 3.25 11.04
N PHE A 203 0.63 3.53 12.18
CA PHE A 203 2.01 4.00 12.27
C PHE A 203 2.88 2.97 13.01
N PRO A 204 3.94 2.43 12.39
CA PRO A 204 4.87 1.57 13.09
C PRO A 204 5.62 2.37 14.16
N LEU A 205 5.78 1.79 15.35
CA LEU A 205 6.50 2.45 16.43
C LEU A 205 8.01 2.44 16.20
N LYS A 206 8.52 1.47 15.43
CA LYS A 206 9.92 1.35 14.98
C LYS A 206 9.99 0.60 13.66
N PRO A 207 10.98 0.95 12.80
CA PRO A 207 11.90 2.09 12.90
C PRO A 207 11.19 3.43 12.73
N ALA A 208 11.92 4.54 12.87
CA ALA A 208 11.43 5.85 12.46
C ALA A 208 11.23 5.85 10.93
N PRO A 209 10.39 6.77 10.39
CA PRO A 209 10.24 6.91 8.95
C PRO A 209 11.59 7.10 8.24
N LEU A 210 11.81 6.44 7.11
CA LEU A 210 13.07 6.52 6.37
C LEU A 210 13.23 7.83 5.59
N ALA A 211 12.13 8.56 5.39
CA ALA A 211 12.13 9.89 4.80
C ALA A 211 11.23 10.82 5.60
N ARG A 212 11.42 12.12 5.43
CA ARG A 212 10.53 13.13 6.01
C ARG A 212 9.12 12.97 5.43
N ASN A 213 8.13 12.89 6.29
CA ASN A 213 6.71 12.74 5.94
C ASN A 213 5.84 13.87 6.47
N THR A 214 6.45 15.00 6.86
CA THR A 214 5.79 16.23 7.28
C THR A 214 6.42 17.44 6.62
N PHE A 215 5.66 18.52 6.47
CA PHE A 215 6.12 19.81 6.02
C PHE A 215 5.54 20.92 6.92
N ASP A 216 6.41 21.79 7.43
CA ASP A 216 6.04 22.97 8.20
C ASP A 216 6.42 24.23 7.38
N PRO A 217 5.45 24.96 6.81
CA PRO A 217 5.76 26.14 5.99
C PRO A 217 6.52 27.21 6.74
N ALA A 218 6.46 27.23 8.09
CA ALA A 218 7.21 28.18 8.88
C ALA A 218 8.71 27.85 8.99
N LYS A 219 9.12 26.60 8.66
CA LYS A 219 10.49 26.11 8.88
C LYS A 219 11.12 25.48 7.65
N ASP A 220 10.30 24.92 6.74
CA ASP A 220 10.76 24.00 5.71
C ASP A 220 10.90 24.63 4.34
N PHE A 221 10.57 25.91 4.17
CA PHE A 221 10.84 26.61 2.92
C PHE A 221 12.34 26.68 2.64
N TYR A 222 12.69 26.60 1.36
CA TYR A 222 14.05 26.80 0.92
C TYR A 222 14.51 28.23 1.17
N THR A 223 15.57 28.41 1.96
CA THR A 223 16.00 29.73 2.46
C THR A 223 17.47 30.02 2.18
N LEU A 224 18.13 29.25 1.28
CA LEU A 224 19.55 29.47 0.96
C LEU A 224 19.79 30.82 0.27
N THR A 225 18.82 31.36 -0.44
CA THR A 225 18.85 32.72 -0.98
C THR A 225 17.56 33.44 -0.68
N PRO A 226 17.55 34.77 -0.45
CA PRO A 226 16.35 35.57 -0.22
C PRO A 226 15.33 35.45 -1.35
N ASP A 227 15.76 35.39 -2.59
CA ASP A 227 14.90 35.31 -3.78
C ASP A 227 14.14 33.97 -3.82
N HIS A 228 14.81 32.85 -3.50
CA HIS A 228 14.16 31.55 -3.42
C HIS A 228 13.18 31.48 -2.25
N ALA A 229 13.51 32.09 -1.11
CA ALA A 229 12.60 32.12 0.03
C ALA A 229 11.33 32.93 -0.30
N ALA A 230 11.48 34.07 -0.98
CA ALA A 230 10.36 34.87 -1.44
C ALA A 230 9.50 34.12 -2.45
N TYR A 231 10.10 33.45 -3.44
CA TYR A 231 9.40 32.64 -4.43
C TYR A 231 8.63 31.48 -3.80
N CYS A 232 9.23 30.74 -2.88
CA CYS A 232 8.53 29.63 -2.19
C CYS A 232 7.30 30.12 -1.42
N LYS A 233 7.41 31.28 -0.76
CA LYS A 233 6.30 31.89 -0.05
C LYS A 233 5.20 32.36 -1.00
N GLU A 234 5.56 33.05 -2.09
CA GLU A 234 4.61 33.47 -3.12
C GLU A 234 3.90 32.28 -3.75
N LEU A 235 4.62 31.20 -4.09
CA LEU A 235 4.05 29.97 -4.63
C LEU A 235 3.03 29.34 -3.67
N TRP A 236 3.36 29.29 -2.38
CA TRP A 236 2.48 28.79 -1.32
C TRP A 236 1.18 29.61 -1.21
N GLU A 237 1.30 30.92 -1.20
CA GLU A 237 0.16 31.82 -1.05
C GLU A 237 -0.71 31.86 -2.33
N THR A 238 -0.11 31.98 -3.50
CA THR A 238 -0.80 32.08 -4.79
C THR A 238 -1.59 30.82 -5.13
N ASN A 239 -1.07 29.66 -4.77
CA ASN A 239 -1.73 28.37 -5.07
C ASN A 239 -2.58 27.83 -3.91
N ALA A 240 -2.82 28.65 -2.90
CA ALA A 240 -3.53 28.23 -1.68
C ALA A 240 -3.03 26.89 -1.16
N MET A 241 -1.69 26.73 -1.11
CA MET A 241 -1.09 25.46 -0.72
C MET A 241 -1.37 25.13 0.73
N PHE A 242 -1.58 23.85 1.01
CA PHE A 242 -1.87 23.40 2.37
C PHE A 242 -1.25 22.03 2.67
N THR A 243 -1.04 21.80 3.95
CA THR A 243 -0.76 20.50 4.55
C THR A 243 -1.28 20.48 5.97
N LYS A 244 -1.72 19.33 6.44
CA LYS A 244 -2.19 19.08 7.82
C LYS A 244 -1.36 17.96 8.48
N GLY A 245 -0.18 17.68 7.92
CA GLY A 245 0.69 16.58 8.35
C GLY A 245 0.53 15.32 7.51
N PRO A 246 1.01 14.16 8.02
CA PRO A 246 0.89 12.89 7.32
C PRO A 246 -0.57 12.58 6.97
N TYR A 247 -0.76 11.93 5.82
CA TYR A 247 -2.09 11.57 5.33
C TYR A 247 -3.05 12.76 5.16
N THR A 248 -2.54 13.96 4.84
CA THR A 248 -3.39 15.07 4.39
C THR A 248 -4.12 14.64 3.12
N PRO A 249 -5.46 14.59 3.10
CA PRO A 249 -6.19 14.17 1.90
C PRO A 249 -6.14 15.25 0.81
N PRO A 250 -6.26 14.88 -0.47
CA PRO A 250 -6.48 15.82 -1.55
C PRO A 250 -7.68 16.74 -1.28
N GLY A 251 -7.63 17.95 -1.80
CA GLY A 251 -8.69 18.95 -1.67
C GLY A 251 -9.04 19.59 -3.01
N VAL A 252 -10.16 20.32 -3.05
CA VAL A 252 -10.62 21.05 -4.24
C VAL A 252 -10.35 22.55 -4.17
N ASP A 253 -10.03 23.05 -2.96
CA ASP A 253 -9.90 24.49 -2.71
C ASP A 253 -8.45 25.00 -2.68
N GLY A 254 -7.49 24.15 -3.03
CA GLY A 254 -6.06 24.50 -3.01
C GLY A 254 -5.18 23.33 -3.41
N THR A 255 -3.87 23.57 -3.38
CA THR A 255 -2.85 22.59 -3.73
C THR A 255 -2.33 21.88 -2.49
N MET A 256 -2.61 20.60 -2.38
CA MET A 256 -2.06 19.76 -1.30
C MET A 256 -0.55 19.58 -1.46
N VAL A 257 0.18 19.78 -0.37
CA VAL A 257 1.62 19.48 -0.30
C VAL A 257 1.83 18.15 0.40
N THR A 258 2.39 17.20 -0.34
CA THR A 258 2.65 15.82 0.14
C THR A 258 4.12 15.59 0.44
N PHE A 259 4.39 14.91 1.53
CA PHE A 259 5.69 14.37 1.89
C PHE A 259 5.56 12.89 2.28
N PRO A 260 6.47 12.05 1.73
CA PRO A 260 7.67 12.35 0.92
C PRO A 260 7.38 12.84 -0.50
N SER A 261 6.33 12.41 -1.16
CA SER A 261 5.77 12.87 -2.44
C SER A 261 4.64 11.94 -2.89
N THR A 262 3.98 12.21 -4.01
CA THR A 262 3.02 11.29 -4.63
C THR A 262 3.68 10.01 -5.16
N LEU A 263 4.96 10.09 -5.59
CA LEU A 263 5.75 8.90 -5.94
C LEU A 263 6.26 8.14 -4.71
N GLY A 264 6.22 8.78 -3.54
CA GLY A 264 6.58 8.19 -2.26
C GLY A 264 8.06 8.29 -1.89
N GLY A 265 8.36 7.94 -0.63
CA GLY A 265 9.72 7.79 -0.10
C GLY A 265 10.29 6.40 -0.34
N GLY A 266 9.44 5.43 -0.67
CA GLY A 266 9.81 4.11 -1.15
C GLY A 266 9.02 3.76 -2.40
N ASN A 267 9.63 3.10 -3.37
CA ASN A 267 8.97 2.72 -4.60
C ASN A 267 9.45 1.32 -5.08
N TRP A 268 9.02 0.88 -6.26
CA TRP A 268 9.23 -0.47 -6.79
C TRP A 268 10.70 -0.93 -6.91
N SER A 269 11.65 -0.01 -6.89
CA SER A 269 13.08 -0.35 -6.83
C SER A 269 13.48 -1.06 -5.53
N GLY A 270 12.60 -1.11 -4.54
CA GLY A 270 12.81 -1.82 -3.29
C GLY A 270 13.62 -1.03 -2.26
N PHE A 271 14.00 -1.73 -1.20
CA PHE A 271 14.90 -1.27 -0.15
C PHE A 271 15.72 -2.47 0.35
N SER A 272 16.87 -2.21 0.97
CA SER A 272 17.78 -3.24 1.49
C SER A 272 18.35 -2.84 2.86
#